data_84c522e1a67d2963d4613e52253243e9
#
_entry.id   84c522e1a67d2963d4613e52253243e9
#
_cell.length_a   1.000
_cell.length_b   1.000
_cell.length_c   1.000
_cell.angle_alpha   90.00
_cell.angle_beta   90.00
_cell.angle_gamma   90.00
#
_symmetry.space_group_name_H-M   'P 1'
#
loop_
_entity.id
_entity.type
_entity.pdbx_description
1 polymer ?
#
loop_
_entity_poly.entity_id
_entity_poly.type
_entity_poly.pdbx_seq_one_letter_code
_entity_poly.pdbx_strand_id
1 'polypeptide(L)'
;LALGGGCELLLHCNRVVASMNSYIGLVEVGIGGIPAGCGSKEMALRAYLNKESDDIFPLLSKHFEQIAMAKVSASALEAKEMGYLKTEDVIIANPNELLYVAKNQALAMLESGFRSPLDDTFKVVGKAGYANIMAQVANLFEGNFMSEHDKYCISSLAKVMTGSLVEENTLVNSKML
;
A
#
# COMPACT_ATOMS: atom_id res chain seq x y z
N LEU A 1 6.25 5.68 14.71
CA LEU A 1 5.14 6.28 14.00
C LEU A 1 5.54 6.57 12.56
N ALA A 2 4.81 6.05 11.57
CA ALA A 2 5.01 6.31 10.14
C ALA A 2 3.64 6.48 9.46
N LEU A 3 3.15 7.71 9.39
CA LEU A 3 1.86 8.06 8.81
C LEU A 3 2.04 8.92 7.56
N GLY A 4 1.10 8.80 6.61
CA GLY A 4 1.12 9.59 5.38
C GLY A 4 2.44 9.45 4.63
N GLY A 5 3.10 10.55 4.30
CA GLY A 5 4.40 10.55 3.62
C GLY A 5 5.50 9.76 4.34
N GLY A 6 5.44 9.62 5.68
CA GLY A 6 6.32 8.73 6.43
C GLY A 6 6.07 7.25 6.13
N CYS A 7 4.81 6.87 5.94
CA CYS A 7 4.44 5.53 5.48
C CYS A 7 4.88 5.32 4.02
N GLU A 8 4.73 6.31 3.16
CA GLU A 8 5.17 6.24 1.77
C GLU A 8 6.67 5.98 1.66
N LEU A 9 7.50 6.70 2.44
CA LEU A 9 8.95 6.43 2.52
C LEU A 9 9.25 4.99 2.96
N LEU A 10 8.55 4.50 4.00
CA LEU A 10 8.68 3.13 4.48
C LEU A 10 8.35 2.10 3.40
N LEU A 11 7.29 2.32 2.63
CA LEU A 11 6.84 1.41 1.58
C LEU A 11 7.91 1.21 0.47
N HIS A 12 8.71 2.24 0.20
CA HIS A 12 9.80 2.20 -0.80
C HIS A 12 11.10 1.56 -0.29
N CYS A 13 11.20 1.27 1.00
CA CYS A 13 12.38 0.62 1.55
C CYS A 13 12.44 -0.86 1.18
N ASN A 14 13.64 -1.34 0.86
CA ASN A 14 13.86 -2.77 0.61
C ASN A 14 13.75 -3.61 1.89
N ARG A 15 14.10 -3.03 3.04
CA ARG A 15 14.00 -3.62 4.36
C ARG A 15 13.56 -2.58 5.37
N VAL A 16 12.63 -2.93 6.22
CA VAL A 16 12.15 -2.09 7.33
C VAL A 16 12.45 -2.77 8.65
N VAL A 17 12.85 -1.98 9.64
CA VAL A 17 12.90 -2.41 11.05
C VAL A 17 11.90 -1.55 11.82
N ALA A 18 10.90 -2.20 12.37
CA ALA A 18 9.81 -1.53 13.11
C ALA A 18 9.82 -1.96 14.58
N SER A 19 9.56 -1.01 15.48
CA SER A 19 9.24 -1.34 16.87
C SER A 19 7.83 -1.95 16.94
N MET A 20 7.62 -2.90 17.87
CA MET A 20 6.33 -3.56 18.10
C MET A 20 5.16 -2.57 18.19
N ASN A 21 5.37 -1.42 18.84
CA ASN A 21 4.34 -0.39 19.06
C ASN A 21 4.29 0.65 17.94
N SER A 22 4.64 0.28 16.69
CA SER A 22 4.59 1.20 15.56
C SER A 22 3.19 1.36 15.02
N TYR A 23 2.78 2.62 14.84
CA TYR A 23 1.58 3.03 14.11
C TYR A 23 1.97 3.36 12.68
N ILE A 24 1.39 2.68 11.71
CA ILE A 24 1.73 2.79 10.29
C ILE A 24 0.44 2.88 9.48
N GLY A 25 0.37 3.83 8.54
CA GLY A 25 -0.81 3.97 7.69
C GLY A 25 -0.73 5.13 6.70
N LEU A 26 -1.49 5.00 5.62
CA LEU A 26 -1.73 6.05 4.63
C LEU A 26 -3.02 6.77 5.03
N VAL A 27 -2.91 8.02 5.44
CA VAL A 27 -3.99 8.77 6.11
C VAL A 27 -4.46 9.99 5.31
N GLU A 28 -3.96 10.18 4.10
CA GLU A 28 -4.16 11.37 3.28
C GLU A 28 -5.64 11.59 2.94
N VAL A 29 -6.42 10.53 2.75
CA VAL A 29 -7.87 10.64 2.47
C VAL A 29 -8.59 11.28 3.66
N GLY A 30 -8.15 11.03 4.88
CA GLY A 30 -8.72 11.65 6.09
C GLY A 30 -8.55 13.18 6.18
N ILE A 31 -7.67 13.75 5.37
CA ILE A 31 -7.45 15.21 5.27
C ILE A 31 -7.79 15.77 3.88
N GLY A 32 -8.52 15.00 3.05
CA GLY A 32 -8.99 15.43 1.75
C GLY A 32 -7.96 15.33 0.62
N GLY A 33 -7.00 14.41 0.71
CA GLY A 33 -6.01 14.13 -0.33
C GLY A 33 -5.94 12.64 -0.70
N ILE A 34 -4.93 12.27 -1.48
CA ILE A 34 -4.56 10.86 -1.74
C ILE A 34 -3.06 10.69 -1.52
N PRO A 35 -2.57 9.47 -1.21
CA PRO A 35 -1.14 9.21 -1.08
C PRO A 35 -0.42 9.45 -2.42
N ALA A 36 0.17 10.65 -2.59
CA ALA A 36 0.76 11.10 -3.84
C ALA A 36 2.29 10.89 -3.93
N GLY A 37 2.94 10.53 -2.82
CA GLY A 37 4.34 10.08 -2.79
C GLY A 37 4.49 8.61 -3.21
N CYS A 38 3.57 8.12 -4.05
CA CYS A 38 3.48 6.76 -4.57
C CYS A 38 3.00 5.69 -3.57
N GLY A 39 2.45 6.05 -2.41
CA GLY A 39 1.89 5.08 -1.45
C GLY A 39 0.74 4.27 -2.04
N SER A 40 -0.14 4.91 -2.80
CA SER A 40 -1.24 4.25 -3.52
C SER A 40 -0.72 3.20 -4.50
N LYS A 41 0.30 3.57 -5.28
CA LYS A 41 0.97 2.69 -6.25
C LYS A 41 1.64 1.50 -5.54
N GLU A 42 2.40 1.75 -4.47
CA GLU A 42 3.12 0.70 -3.75
C GLU A 42 2.17 -0.33 -3.11
N MET A 43 1.04 0.11 -2.56
CA MET A 43 0.05 -0.82 -2.01
C MET A 43 -0.68 -1.61 -3.10
N ALA A 44 -0.94 -1.00 -4.26
CA ALA A 44 -1.46 -1.72 -5.42
C ALA A 44 -0.44 -2.74 -5.95
N LEU A 45 0.83 -2.34 -6.09
CA LEU A 45 1.91 -3.21 -6.57
C LEU A 45 2.08 -4.44 -5.67
N ARG A 46 1.98 -4.28 -4.35
CA ARG A 46 2.02 -5.41 -3.40
C ARG A 46 0.89 -6.41 -3.61
N ALA A 47 -0.30 -5.95 -4.02
CA ALA A 47 -1.39 -6.84 -4.39
C ALA A 47 -1.12 -7.54 -5.73
N TYR A 48 -0.67 -6.82 -6.74
CA TYR A 48 -0.40 -7.36 -8.07
C TYR A 48 0.77 -8.36 -8.10
N LEU A 49 1.76 -8.19 -7.24
CA LEU A 49 2.92 -9.08 -7.13
C LEU A 49 2.73 -10.20 -6.08
N ASN A 50 1.58 -10.26 -5.45
CA ASN A 50 1.28 -11.36 -4.52
C ASN A 50 1.13 -12.67 -5.29
N LYS A 51 1.92 -13.68 -4.88
CA LYS A 51 1.94 -15.02 -5.49
C LYS A 51 1.11 -16.05 -4.72
N GLU A 52 0.43 -15.63 -3.65
CA GLU A 52 -0.34 -16.54 -2.80
C GLU A 52 -1.74 -16.84 -3.36
N SER A 53 -2.21 -16.02 -4.31
CA SER A 53 -3.52 -16.19 -4.95
C SER A 53 -3.48 -15.74 -6.41
N ASP A 54 -4.18 -16.47 -7.27
CA ASP A 54 -4.42 -16.09 -8.66
C ASP A 54 -5.48 -14.98 -8.77
N ASP A 55 -6.34 -14.85 -7.77
CA ASP A 55 -7.32 -13.75 -7.68
C ASP A 55 -6.73 -12.58 -6.90
N ILE A 56 -6.36 -11.56 -7.62
CA ILE A 56 -5.72 -10.34 -7.09
C ILE A 56 -6.75 -9.39 -6.46
N PHE A 57 -7.99 -9.39 -6.96
CA PHE A 57 -8.97 -8.37 -6.63
C PHE A 57 -9.30 -8.27 -5.13
N PRO A 58 -9.46 -9.36 -4.37
CA PRO A 58 -9.74 -9.28 -2.94
C PRO A 58 -8.66 -8.54 -2.14
N LEU A 59 -7.38 -8.82 -2.44
CA LEU A 59 -6.27 -8.17 -1.76
C LEU A 59 -6.14 -6.70 -2.18
N LEU A 60 -6.32 -6.40 -3.47
CA LEU A 60 -6.33 -5.03 -3.98
C LEU A 60 -7.46 -4.21 -3.35
N SER A 61 -8.66 -4.78 -3.27
CA SER A 61 -9.83 -4.15 -2.64
C SER A 61 -9.62 -3.91 -1.14
N LYS A 62 -8.98 -4.85 -0.44
CA LYS A 62 -8.59 -4.69 0.97
C LYS A 62 -7.64 -3.52 1.13
N HIS A 63 -6.58 -3.43 0.33
CA HIS A 63 -5.62 -2.32 0.38
C HIS A 63 -6.28 -0.99 0.01
N PHE A 64 -7.15 -0.98 -1.00
CA PHE A 64 -7.92 0.20 -1.36
C PHE A 64 -8.79 0.70 -0.18
N GLU A 65 -9.56 -0.18 0.45
CA GLU A 65 -10.40 0.16 1.61
C GLU A 65 -9.57 0.72 2.77
N GLN A 66 -8.40 0.14 3.05
CA GLN A 66 -7.50 0.62 4.10
C GLN A 66 -7.08 2.07 3.88
N ILE A 67 -6.72 2.44 2.63
CA ILE A 67 -6.34 3.80 2.28
C ILE A 67 -7.55 4.72 2.26
N ALA A 68 -8.65 4.30 1.63
CA ALA A 68 -9.88 5.09 1.52
C ALA A 68 -10.47 5.45 2.89
N MET A 69 -10.33 4.56 3.87
CA MET A 69 -10.78 4.77 5.25
C MET A 69 -9.69 5.34 6.17
N ALA A 70 -8.54 5.72 5.62
CA ALA A 70 -7.38 6.22 6.39
C ALA A 70 -7.01 5.31 7.59
N LYS A 71 -7.10 4.00 7.43
CA LYS A 71 -6.84 3.02 8.50
C LYS A 71 -5.36 3.02 8.89
N VAL A 72 -5.12 3.07 10.20
CA VAL A 72 -3.79 3.03 10.80
C VAL A 72 -3.65 1.76 11.63
N SER A 73 -2.53 1.06 11.50
CA SER A 73 -2.21 -0.08 12.36
C SER A 73 -1.92 0.36 13.78
N ALA A 74 -2.37 -0.39 14.77
CA ALA A 74 -2.07 -0.16 16.19
C ALA A 74 -0.76 -0.85 16.65
N SER A 75 -0.16 -1.66 15.79
CA SER A 75 1.11 -2.35 16.06
C SER A 75 1.85 -2.67 14.76
N ALA A 76 3.14 -3.04 14.87
CA ALA A 76 3.91 -3.51 13.74
C ALA A 76 3.42 -4.87 13.21
N LEU A 77 2.84 -5.71 14.07
CA LEU A 77 2.23 -6.99 13.66
C LEU A 77 1.00 -6.73 12.79
N GLU A 78 0.11 -5.87 13.25
CA GLU A 78 -1.06 -5.47 12.47
C GLU A 78 -0.66 -4.77 11.16
N ALA A 79 0.39 -3.93 11.18
CA ALA A 79 0.93 -3.31 9.96
C ALA A 79 1.38 -4.35 8.94
N LYS A 80 1.90 -5.50 9.40
CA LYS A 80 2.27 -6.63 8.55
C LYS A 80 1.04 -7.34 7.96
N GLU A 81 0.00 -7.57 8.76
CA GLU A 81 -1.28 -8.12 8.30
C GLU A 81 -2.01 -7.19 7.32
N MET A 82 -1.85 -5.88 7.51
CA MET A 82 -2.37 -4.85 6.61
C MET A 82 -1.56 -4.70 5.31
N GLY A 83 -0.39 -5.33 5.21
CA GLY A 83 0.49 -5.26 4.05
C GLY A 83 1.40 -4.02 4.01
N TYR A 84 1.43 -3.18 5.04
CA TYR A 84 2.40 -2.07 5.15
C TYR A 84 3.81 -2.54 5.44
N LEU A 85 3.98 -3.66 6.12
CA LEU A 85 5.26 -4.34 6.30
C LEU A 85 5.29 -5.65 5.49
N LYS A 86 6.46 -5.99 4.96
CA LYS A 86 6.69 -7.23 4.22
C LYS A 86 7.01 -8.38 5.18
N THR A 87 6.95 -9.60 4.66
CA THR A 87 7.27 -10.80 5.46
C THR A 87 8.68 -10.79 6.01
N GLU A 88 9.63 -10.28 5.24
CA GLU A 88 11.04 -10.18 5.59
C GLU A 88 11.40 -8.98 6.48
N ASP A 89 10.47 -8.05 6.73
CA ASP A 89 10.71 -6.91 7.61
C ASP A 89 10.82 -7.35 9.07
N VAL A 90 11.68 -6.68 9.81
CA VAL A 90 12.04 -7.03 11.18
C VAL A 90 11.22 -6.25 12.19
N ILE A 91 10.63 -6.96 13.12
CA ILE A 91 9.89 -6.36 14.24
C ILE A 91 10.67 -6.60 15.52
N ILE A 92 10.94 -5.52 16.27
CA ILE A 92 11.68 -5.57 17.53
C ILE A 92 10.83 -5.09 18.70
N ALA A 93 11.05 -5.68 19.89
CA ALA A 93 10.33 -5.30 21.09
C ALA A 93 10.90 -4.02 21.75
N ASN A 94 12.22 -3.89 21.77
CA ASN A 94 12.90 -2.75 22.41
C ASN A 94 13.15 -1.61 21.40
N PRO A 95 12.43 -0.49 21.47
CA PRO A 95 12.59 0.61 20.52
C PRO A 95 13.97 1.28 20.56
N ASN A 96 14.72 1.15 21.67
CA ASN A 96 16.06 1.72 21.79
C ASN A 96 17.10 0.99 20.93
N GLU A 97 16.81 -0.24 20.49
CA GLU A 97 17.68 -1.01 19.62
C GLU A 97 17.39 -0.79 18.12
N LEU A 98 16.40 0.02 17.79
CA LEU A 98 15.90 0.17 16.42
C LEU A 98 17.02 0.55 15.44
N LEU A 99 17.80 1.57 15.79
CA LEU A 99 18.91 2.03 14.93
C LEU A 99 20.04 0.98 14.82
N TYR A 100 20.36 0.30 15.93
CA TYR A 100 21.35 -0.75 15.95
C TYR A 100 20.96 -1.91 15.03
N VAL A 101 19.72 -2.39 15.16
CA VAL A 101 19.21 -3.50 14.34
C VAL A 101 19.10 -3.08 12.88
N ALA A 102 18.60 -1.86 12.58
CA ALA A 102 18.50 -1.37 11.22
C ALA A 102 19.86 -1.28 10.52
N LYS A 103 20.88 -0.76 11.23
CA LYS A 103 22.26 -0.72 10.74
C LYS A 103 22.79 -2.13 10.42
N ASN A 104 22.57 -3.10 11.31
CA ASN A 104 23.04 -4.47 11.09
C ASN A 104 22.30 -5.16 9.95
N GLN A 105 21.01 -4.91 9.76
CA GLN A 105 20.26 -5.38 8.59
C GLN A 105 20.85 -4.82 7.29
N ALA A 106 21.17 -3.52 7.24
CA ALA A 106 21.77 -2.90 6.07
C ALA A 106 23.17 -3.49 5.76
N LEU A 107 23.99 -3.72 6.79
CA LEU A 107 25.31 -4.34 6.63
C LEU A 107 25.19 -5.79 6.11
N ALA A 108 24.26 -6.59 6.68
CA ALA A 108 24.03 -7.96 6.23
C ALA A 108 23.54 -8.01 4.77
N MET A 109 22.68 -7.08 4.37
CA MET A 109 22.26 -6.94 2.96
C MET A 109 23.43 -6.61 2.04
N LEU A 110 24.31 -5.70 2.44
CA LEU A 110 25.51 -5.35 1.69
C LEU A 110 26.44 -6.56 1.53
N GLU A 111 26.75 -7.25 2.62
CA GLU A 111 27.65 -8.42 2.66
C GLU A 111 27.10 -9.60 1.85
N SER A 112 25.77 -9.78 1.83
CA SER A 112 25.11 -10.81 1.02
C SER A 112 25.03 -10.47 -0.48
N GLY A 113 25.54 -9.30 -0.90
CA GLY A 113 25.51 -8.87 -2.29
C GLY A 113 24.11 -8.48 -2.78
N PHE A 114 23.23 -8.02 -1.88
CA PHE A 114 21.89 -7.58 -2.21
C PHE A 114 21.87 -6.61 -3.40
N ARG A 115 20.93 -6.83 -4.31
CA ARG A 115 20.59 -5.91 -5.40
C ARG A 115 19.12 -5.57 -5.31
N SER A 116 18.79 -4.29 -5.50
CA SER A 116 17.39 -3.88 -5.58
C SER A 116 16.71 -4.59 -6.75
N PRO A 117 15.50 -5.15 -6.54
CA PRO A 117 14.72 -5.73 -7.64
C PRO A 117 14.55 -4.74 -8.79
N LEU A 118 14.56 -5.24 -10.02
CA LEU A 118 14.19 -4.47 -11.19
C LEU A 118 12.66 -4.32 -11.24
N ASP A 119 12.19 -3.29 -11.95
CA ASP A 119 10.76 -3.13 -12.22
C ASP A 119 10.25 -4.31 -13.06
N ASP A 120 9.26 -5.02 -12.51
CA ASP A 120 8.56 -6.09 -13.21
C ASP A 120 7.31 -5.56 -13.93
N THR A 121 6.87 -6.31 -14.95
CA THR A 121 5.57 -6.13 -15.55
C THR A 121 4.56 -7.05 -14.87
N PHE A 122 3.36 -6.56 -14.67
CA PHE A 122 2.27 -7.29 -14.04
C PHE A 122 0.93 -6.96 -14.72
N LYS A 123 -0.07 -7.84 -14.55
CA LYS A 123 -1.41 -7.63 -15.09
C LYS A 123 -2.25 -6.85 -14.09
N VAL A 124 -2.99 -5.85 -14.60
CA VAL A 124 -3.91 -5.05 -13.78
C VAL A 124 -5.36 -5.47 -13.95
N VAL A 125 -6.19 -5.17 -12.95
CA VAL A 125 -7.63 -5.43 -12.98
C VAL A 125 -8.40 -4.43 -13.88
N GLY A 126 -7.78 -3.32 -14.23
CA GLY A 126 -8.27 -2.34 -15.19
C GLY A 126 -9.69 -1.85 -14.93
N LYS A 127 -10.44 -1.62 -16.02
CA LYS A 127 -11.83 -1.12 -15.98
C LYS A 127 -12.77 -1.98 -15.15
N ALA A 128 -12.61 -3.30 -15.18
CA ALA A 128 -13.49 -4.21 -14.44
C ALA A 128 -13.31 -4.02 -12.91
N GLY A 129 -12.06 -3.99 -12.45
CA GLY A 129 -11.75 -3.72 -11.05
C GLY A 129 -12.18 -2.32 -10.61
N TYR A 130 -11.95 -1.31 -11.47
CA TYR A 130 -12.42 0.05 -11.21
C TYR A 130 -13.94 0.12 -11.04
N ALA A 131 -14.71 -0.51 -11.95
CA ALA A 131 -16.17 -0.51 -11.88
C ALA A 131 -16.68 -1.17 -10.59
N ASN A 132 -16.06 -2.28 -10.16
CA ASN A 132 -16.42 -2.97 -8.92
C ASN A 132 -16.18 -2.09 -7.69
N ILE A 133 -15.04 -1.40 -7.62
CA ILE A 133 -14.74 -0.45 -6.54
C ILE A 133 -15.74 0.71 -6.57
N MET A 134 -15.99 1.30 -7.74
CA MET A 134 -16.89 2.45 -7.87
C MET A 134 -18.35 2.12 -7.55
N ALA A 135 -18.80 0.88 -7.73
CA ALA A 135 -20.12 0.45 -7.27
C ALA A 135 -20.24 0.52 -5.74
N GLN A 136 -19.20 0.13 -5.00
CA GLN A 136 -19.16 0.27 -3.54
C GLN A 136 -19.12 1.74 -3.11
N VAL A 137 -18.31 2.56 -3.77
CA VAL A 137 -18.21 4.01 -3.53
C VAL A 137 -19.56 4.70 -3.79
N ALA A 138 -20.27 4.32 -4.85
CA ALA A 138 -21.61 4.85 -5.16
C ALA A 138 -22.61 4.57 -4.03
N ASN A 139 -22.62 3.35 -3.49
CA ASN A 139 -23.48 2.99 -2.37
C ASN A 139 -23.21 3.83 -1.12
N LEU A 140 -21.93 4.08 -0.81
CA LEU A 140 -21.55 4.91 0.33
C LEU A 140 -21.91 6.38 0.09
N PHE A 141 -21.77 6.88 -1.12
CA PHE A 141 -22.12 8.25 -1.49
C PHE A 141 -23.65 8.47 -1.42
N GLU A 142 -24.44 7.61 -2.04
CA GLU A 142 -25.91 7.68 -1.99
C GLU A 142 -26.46 7.49 -0.57
N GLY A 143 -25.75 6.76 0.28
CA GLY A 143 -26.05 6.62 1.71
C GLY A 143 -25.66 7.84 2.55
N ASN A 144 -25.09 8.90 1.97
CA ASN A 144 -24.57 10.10 2.66
C ASN A 144 -23.44 9.80 3.67
N PHE A 145 -22.64 8.74 3.43
CA PHE A 145 -21.49 8.41 4.27
C PHE A 145 -20.19 9.12 3.83
N MET A 146 -20.21 9.87 2.72
CA MET A 146 -19.07 10.63 2.22
C MET A 146 -19.51 11.89 1.49
N SER A 147 -18.62 12.90 1.48
CA SER A 147 -18.82 14.15 0.74
C SER A 147 -18.49 13.98 -0.77
N GLU A 148 -18.87 14.98 -1.57
CA GLU A 148 -18.48 15.08 -2.99
C GLU A 148 -16.95 15.08 -3.15
N HIS A 149 -16.24 15.75 -2.24
CA HIS A 149 -14.77 15.80 -2.26
C HIS A 149 -14.16 14.43 -1.94
N ASP A 150 -14.68 13.73 -0.93
CA ASP A 150 -14.23 12.37 -0.60
C ASP A 150 -14.43 11.43 -1.78
N LYS A 151 -15.61 11.49 -2.43
CA LYS A 151 -15.90 10.72 -3.64
C LYS A 151 -14.89 11.00 -4.75
N TYR A 152 -14.51 12.26 -4.95
CA TYR A 152 -13.50 12.65 -5.94
C TYR A 152 -12.12 12.05 -5.60
N CYS A 153 -11.66 12.18 -4.36
CA CYS A 153 -10.40 11.63 -3.89
C CYS A 153 -10.37 10.11 -4.03
N ILE A 154 -11.41 9.43 -3.54
CA ILE A 154 -11.54 7.97 -3.58
C ILE A 154 -11.62 7.45 -5.01
N SER A 155 -12.33 8.16 -5.91
CA SER A 155 -12.37 7.81 -7.33
C SER A 155 -10.99 7.93 -8.00
N SER A 156 -10.21 8.93 -7.62
CA SER A 156 -8.85 9.12 -8.11
C SER A 156 -7.91 8.03 -7.59
N LEU A 157 -8.03 7.68 -6.31
CA LEU A 157 -7.32 6.56 -5.70
C LEU A 157 -7.63 5.23 -6.42
N ALA A 158 -8.92 4.96 -6.69
CA ALA A 158 -9.36 3.77 -7.40
C ALA A 158 -8.74 3.68 -8.80
N LYS A 159 -8.65 4.79 -9.54
CA LYS A 159 -8.00 4.83 -10.86
C LYS A 159 -6.55 4.42 -10.81
N VAL A 160 -5.78 4.96 -9.85
CA VAL A 160 -4.37 4.61 -9.67
C VAL A 160 -4.25 3.13 -9.34
N MET A 161 -4.95 2.66 -8.32
CA MET A 161 -4.77 1.29 -7.80
C MET A 161 -5.23 0.20 -8.77
N THR A 162 -6.21 0.47 -9.64
CA THR A 162 -6.70 -0.51 -10.62
C THR A 162 -5.94 -0.49 -11.96
N GLY A 163 -4.94 0.38 -12.12
CA GLY A 163 -4.20 0.55 -13.37
C GLY A 163 -4.95 1.41 -14.38
N SER A 164 -5.80 2.32 -13.91
CA SER A 164 -6.57 3.26 -14.74
C SER A 164 -7.65 2.56 -15.60
N LEU A 165 -8.04 3.21 -16.70
CA LEU A 165 -9.14 2.76 -17.55
C LEU A 165 -8.67 1.85 -18.69
N VAL A 166 -7.62 1.05 -18.48
CA VAL A 166 -7.17 0.02 -19.41
C VAL A 166 -8.03 -1.23 -19.30
N GLU A 167 -7.94 -2.11 -20.30
CA GLU A 167 -8.63 -3.39 -20.23
C GLU A 167 -8.03 -4.30 -19.16
N GLU A 168 -8.86 -5.15 -18.57
CA GLU A 168 -8.43 -6.17 -17.63
C GLU A 168 -7.31 -7.03 -18.22
N ASN A 169 -6.36 -7.44 -17.38
CA ASN A 169 -5.17 -8.20 -17.77
C ASN A 169 -4.18 -7.46 -18.70
N THR A 170 -4.33 -6.15 -18.88
CA THR A 170 -3.30 -5.35 -19.54
C THR A 170 -2.00 -5.42 -18.75
N LEU A 171 -0.88 -5.66 -19.46
CA LEU A 171 0.45 -5.64 -18.88
C LEU A 171 0.91 -4.19 -18.68
N VAL A 172 1.25 -3.85 -17.47
CA VAL A 172 1.81 -2.54 -17.09
C VAL A 172 3.09 -2.73 -16.27
N ASN A 173 3.86 -1.68 -16.13
CA ASN A 173 4.99 -1.62 -15.19
C ASN A 173 4.70 -0.60 -14.07
N SER A 174 5.54 -0.58 -13.06
CA SER A 174 5.36 0.31 -11.88
C SER A 174 5.31 1.80 -12.21
N LYS A 175 5.85 2.23 -13.38
CA LYS A 175 5.84 3.62 -13.84
C LYS A 175 4.53 4.04 -14.51
N MET A 176 3.68 3.07 -14.84
CA MET A 176 2.39 3.31 -15.51
C MET A 176 1.23 3.42 -14.51
N LEU A 177 1.45 3.04 -13.24
CA LEU A 177 0.55 3.30 -12.12
C LEU A 177 0.86 4.68 -11.51
#